data_488def05297c4991b55e8ac8be48b342
#
_entry.id   488def05297c4991b55e8ac8be48b342
#
_cell.length_a   1.000
_cell.length_b   1.000
_cell.length_c   1.000
_cell.angle_alpha   90.00
_cell.angle_beta   90.00
_cell.angle_gamma   90.00
#
_symmetry.space_group_name_H-M   'P 1'
#
loop_
_entity.id
_entity.type
_entity.pdbx_description
1 polymer ?
#
loop_
_entity_poly.entity_id
_entity_poly.type
_entity_poly.pdbx_seq_one_letter_code
_entity_poly.pdbx_strand_id
1 'polypeptide(L)'
;TDPDREGEAISWHVLEQLKGTKHLNGVDVERVVFNEVTKTAILAAMDNPRQLDVELIDAYRARRALDYLVGFSISPVLWRKLPGSKSAGRVQSVALRLICEREAEIEAFQSQEYWSIEAALGLASGNNFTARLTHLDGTKLGKLDITSEAQASKAVTAISAAKLGVQSIETKRVRRNPQPPFTTSTLQQEASRKLGFSASRTMQIAQKLYEGINIGSETTGLITYMRTDGVQLGGEAIVSIRQNIDQNFGKRYLPEAQRVYKTKAANAQEAHEAIRPTEIARHPNEMHAFLDHDQSRLYELIWKRAIASQMQSAELDQTGIDIGDAANSVTLRASGQVMVFDGFLSVYRESKDAAQDNGNADKANGDGDDNTALLPSMTKGDQLSTHSVTPEQHFTQPPPRFTDAS
;
A
#
# COMPACT_ATOMS: atom_id res chain seq x y z
N THR A 1 -7.89 -29.74 1.62
CA THR A 1 -7.79 -28.74 0.54
C THR A 1 -7.97 -27.34 1.12
N ASP A 2 -7.49 -26.32 0.40
CA ASP A 2 -7.55 -24.93 0.83
C ASP A 2 -8.98 -24.45 1.15
N PRO A 3 -9.17 -23.43 1.97
CA PRO A 3 -10.49 -22.93 2.37
C PRO A 3 -11.16 -22.04 1.32
N ASP A 4 -10.69 -22.03 0.08
CA ASP A 4 -11.26 -21.26 -1.03
C ASP A 4 -12.18 -22.10 -1.94
N ARG A 5 -12.82 -21.46 -2.94
CA ARG A 5 -13.71 -22.14 -3.88
C ARG A 5 -13.00 -23.21 -4.74
N GLU A 6 -11.69 -23.05 -4.98
CA GLU A 6 -10.90 -24.03 -5.72
C GLU A 6 -10.66 -25.29 -4.87
N GLY A 7 -10.33 -25.11 -3.58
CA GLY A 7 -10.22 -26.20 -2.62
C GLY A 7 -11.55 -26.89 -2.35
N GLU A 8 -12.66 -26.17 -2.32
CA GLU A 8 -14.01 -26.76 -2.20
C GLU A 8 -14.36 -27.62 -3.41
N ALA A 9 -14.03 -27.13 -4.62
CA ALA A 9 -14.25 -27.89 -5.85
C ALA A 9 -13.35 -29.12 -5.95
N ILE A 10 -12.10 -29.04 -5.47
CA ILE A 10 -11.20 -30.20 -5.40
C ILE A 10 -11.78 -31.27 -4.46
N SER A 11 -12.25 -30.88 -3.28
CA SER A 11 -12.92 -31.80 -2.35
C SER A 11 -14.14 -32.47 -2.98
N TRP A 12 -14.96 -31.71 -3.68
CA TRP A 12 -16.11 -32.22 -4.41
C TRP A 12 -15.70 -33.19 -5.52
N HIS A 13 -14.70 -32.87 -6.35
CA HIS A 13 -14.21 -33.76 -7.40
C HIS A 13 -13.68 -35.08 -6.82
N VAL A 14 -12.92 -35.03 -5.71
CA VAL A 14 -12.44 -36.25 -5.03
C VAL A 14 -13.61 -37.10 -4.56
N LEU A 15 -14.62 -36.47 -3.93
CA LEU A 15 -15.82 -37.18 -3.47
C LEU A 15 -16.58 -37.82 -4.63
N GLU A 16 -16.78 -37.10 -5.75
CA GLU A 16 -17.44 -37.65 -6.94
C GLU A 16 -16.72 -38.86 -7.54
N GLN A 17 -15.37 -38.81 -7.58
CA GLN A 17 -14.58 -39.97 -8.04
C GLN A 17 -14.67 -41.16 -7.09
N LEU A 18 -14.85 -40.94 -5.82
CA LEU A 18 -14.95 -42.00 -4.81
C LEU A 18 -16.34 -42.59 -4.69
N LYS A 19 -17.42 -41.90 -5.06
CA LYS A 19 -18.82 -42.34 -4.96
C LYS A 19 -19.10 -43.66 -5.71
N GLY A 20 -18.34 -43.96 -6.75
CA GLY A 20 -18.44 -45.22 -7.48
C GLY A 20 -17.66 -46.39 -6.91
N THR A 21 -16.92 -46.17 -5.82
CA THR A 21 -16.03 -47.15 -5.22
C THR A 21 -16.65 -47.78 -3.96
N LYS A 22 -16.14 -48.96 -3.57
CA LYS A 22 -16.55 -49.63 -2.31
C LYS A 22 -16.08 -48.88 -1.04
N HIS A 23 -15.19 -47.90 -1.21
CA HIS A 23 -14.54 -47.18 -0.09
C HIS A 23 -15.48 -46.24 0.66
N LEU A 24 -16.57 -45.77 0.02
CA LEU A 24 -17.56 -44.88 0.65
C LEU A 24 -18.83 -45.57 1.11
N ASN A 25 -18.92 -46.90 1.00
CA ASN A 25 -20.11 -47.61 1.44
C ASN A 25 -20.30 -47.53 2.95
N GLY A 26 -21.32 -46.80 3.41
CA GLY A 26 -21.62 -46.61 4.83
C GLY A 26 -20.65 -45.69 5.59
N VAL A 27 -19.96 -44.83 4.85
CA VAL A 27 -19.03 -43.82 5.43
C VAL A 27 -19.65 -42.44 5.23
N ASP A 28 -19.81 -41.70 6.32
CA ASP A 28 -20.16 -40.27 6.27
C ASP A 28 -18.93 -39.45 5.87
N VAL A 29 -19.14 -38.51 4.95
CA VAL A 29 -18.09 -37.65 4.42
C VAL A 29 -18.37 -36.22 4.86
N GLU A 30 -17.44 -35.64 5.56
CA GLU A 30 -17.53 -34.28 6.08
C GLU A 30 -16.36 -33.43 5.61
N ARG A 31 -16.58 -32.12 5.54
CA ARG A 31 -15.61 -31.11 5.13
C ARG A 31 -15.04 -30.42 6.36
N VAL A 32 -13.74 -30.46 6.53
CA VAL A 32 -13.00 -29.72 7.55
C VAL A 32 -12.31 -28.53 6.88
N VAL A 33 -12.49 -27.33 7.44
CA VAL A 33 -11.94 -26.07 6.91
C VAL A 33 -11.26 -25.29 8.04
N PHE A 34 -10.05 -24.80 7.77
CA PHE A 34 -9.30 -23.96 8.68
C PHE A 34 -8.51 -22.91 7.91
N ASN A 35 -8.29 -21.75 8.54
CA ASN A 35 -7.59 -20.61 7.92
C ASN A 35 -6.10 -20.58 8.27
N GLU A 36 -5.64 -21.47 9.15
CA GLU A 36 -4.25 -21.59 9.57
C GLU A 36 -3.88 -23.04 9.88
N VAL A 37 -2.66 -23.43 9.56
CA VAL A 37 -2.15 -24.78 9.79
C VAL A 37 -1.47 -24.83 11.17
N THR A 38 -2.27 -24.75 12.21
CA THR A 38 -1.85 -24.90 13.61
C THR A 38 -2.58 -26.08 14.26
N LYS A 39 -1.96 -26.70 15.26
CA LYS A 39 -2.58 -27.83 15.96
C LYS A 39 -3.94 -27.45 16.54
N THR A 40 -4.05 -26.26 17.14
CA THR A 40 -5.29 -25.78 17.76
C THR A 40 -6.39 -25.56 16.73
N ALA A 41 -6.07 -24.87 15.60
CA ALA A 41 -7.05 -24.59 14.55
C ALA A 41 -7.53 -25.89 13.87
N ILE A 42 -6.63 -26.83 13.62
CA ILE A 42 -6.97 -28.12 13.03
C ILE A 42 -7.89 -28.93 13.95
N LEU A 43 -7.58 -29.03 15.25
CA LEU A 43 -8.42 -29.76 16.21
C LEU A 43 -9.80 -29.10 16.34
N ALA A 44 -9.86 -27.77 16.46
CA ALA A 44 -11.13 -27.04 16.52
C ALA A 44 -11.97 -27.23 15.25
N ALA A 45 -11.33 -27.28 14.08
CA ALA A 45 -12.03 -27.56 12.82
C ALA A 45 -12.50 -29.01 12.71
N MET A 46 -11.76 -29.97 13.26
CA MET A 46 -12.19 -31.38 13.35
C MET A 46 -13.41 -31.56 14.25
N ASP A 47 -13.54 -30.76 15.30
CA ASP A 47 -14.68 -30.78 16.20
C ASP A 47 -15.93 -30.10 15.59
N ASN A 48 -15.75 -29.32 14.53
CA ASN A 48 -16.83 -28.58 13.85
C ASN A 48 -16.81 -28.81 12.33
N PRO A 49 -16.96 -30.05 11.87
CA PRO A 49 -17.01 -30.34 10.45
C PRO A 49 -18.32 -29.80 9.82
N ARG A 50 -18.30 -29.61 8.51
CA ARG A 50 -19.48 -29.18 7.74
C ARG A 50 -19.69 -30.03 6.48
N GLN A 51 -20.79 -29.82 5.82
CA GLN A 51 -20.99 -30.35 4.49
C GLN A 51 -20.27 -29.49 3.42
N LEU A 52 -20.09 -30.06 2.24
CA LEU A 52 -19.58 -29.31 1.09
C LEU A 52 -20.50 -28.13 0.74
N ASP A 53 -19.89 -27.00 0.46
CA ASP A 53 -20.60 -25.78 0.03
C ASP A 53 -20.88 -25.82 -1.46
N VAL A 54 -22.15 -26.09 -1.79
CA VAL A 54 -22.62 -26.22 -3.17
C VAL A 54 -22.52 -24.90 -3.93
N GLU A 55 -22.72 -23.76 -3.26
CA GLU A 55 -22.63 -22.44 -3.90
C GLU A 55 -21.21 -22.12 -4.34
N LEU A 56 -20.21 -22.44 -3.51
CA LEU A 56 -18.79 -22.30 -3.88
C LEU A 56 -18.40 -23.23 -5.03
N ILE A 57 -18.90 -24.47 -5.03
CA ILE A 57 -18.66 -25.44 -6.10
C ILE A 57 -19.26 -24.92 -7.40
N ASP A 58 -20.50 -24.45 -7.38
CA ASP A 58 -21.18 -23.94 -8.57
C ASP A 58 -20.52 -22.63 -9.09
N ALA A 59 -20.05 -21.77 -8.20
CA ALA A 59 -19.27 -20.59 -8.57
C ALA A 59 -17.96 -20.97 -9.30
N TYR A 60 -17.25 -22.00 -8.80
CA TYR A 60 -16.06 -22.53 -9.46
C TYR A 60 -16.40 -23.12 -10.85
N ARG A 61 -17.46 -23.95 -10.95
CA ARG A 61 -17.90 -24.57 -12.20
C ARG A 61 -18.34 -23.53 -13.23
N ALA A 62 -19.08 -22.52 -12.81
CA ALA A 62 -19.49 -21.41 -13.65
C ALA A 62 -18.30 -20.63 -14.20
N ARG A 63 -17.32 -20.31 -13.34
CA ARG A 63 -16.08 -19.68 -13.76
C ARG A 63 -15.31 -20.52 -14.79
N ARG A 64 -15.15 -21.82 -14.52
CA ARG A 64 -14.45 -22.72 -15.43
C ARG A 64 -15.16 -22.86 -16.78
N ALA A 65 -16.49 -22.99 -16.75
CA ALA A 65 -17.30 -23.02 -17.96
C ALA A 65 -17.18 -21.72 -18.78
N LEU A 66 -17.20 -20.57 -18.10
CA LEU A 66 -17.02 -19.27 -18.73
C LEU A 66 -15.62 -19.14 -19.36
N ASP A 67 -14.56 -19.53 -18.66
CA ASP A 67 -13.20 -19.49 -19.19
C ASP A 67 -13.04 -20.40 -20.42
N TYR A 68 -13.68 -21.59 -20.40
CA TYR A 68 -13.72 -22.50 -21.54
C TYR A 68 -14.47 -21.86 -22.73
N LEU A 69 -15.69 -21.40 -22.52
CA LEU A 69 -16.52 -20.82 -23.57
C LEU A 69 -15.85 -19.58 -24.21
N VAL A 70 -15.35 -18.67 -23.39
CA VAL A 70 -14.66 -17.46 -23.89
C VAL A 70 -13.40 -17.85 -24.66
N GLY A 71 -12.55 -18.72 -24.10
CA GLY A 71 -11.30 -19.13 -24.73
C GLY A 71 -11.52 -19.81 -26.08
N PHE A 72 -12.39 -20.81 -26.14
CA PHE A 72 -12.63 -21.61 -27.36
C PHE A 72 -13.50 -20.89 -28.39
N SER A 73 -14.38 -19.97 -27.98
CA SER A 73 -15.19 -19.20 -28.94
C SER A 73 -14.42 -18.03 -29.57
N ILE A 74 -13.59 -17.33 -28.78
CA ILE A 74 -12.92 -16.11 -29.25
C ILE A 74 -11.56 -16.42 -29.91
N SER A 75 -10.80 -17.40 -29.43
CA SER A 75 -9.49 -17.72 -30.00
C SER A 75 -9.51 -18.03 -31.50
N PRO A 76 -10.47 -18.80 -32.04
CA PRO A 76 -10.57 -19.02 -33.49
C PRO A 76 -10.88 -17.76 -34.30
N VAL A 77 -11.63 -16.82 -33.73
CA VAL A 77 -11.87 -15.51 -34.36
C VAL A 77 -10.57 -14.72 -34.41
N LEU A 78 -9.83 -14.73 -33.32
CA LEU A 78 -8.54 -14.07 -33.22
C LEU A 78 -7.54 -14.61 -34.26
N TRP A 79 -7.43 -15.94 -34.42
CA TRP A 79 -6.54 -16.57 -35.39
C TRP A 79 -6.85 -16.18 -36.83
N ARG A 80 -8.14 -16.02 -37.16
CA ARG A 80 -8.57 -15.60 -38.49
C ARG A 80 -8.34 -14.13 -38.79
N LYS A 81 -8.40 -13.27 -37.75
CA LYS A 81 -8.31 -11.81 -37.89
C LYS A 81 -6.91 -11.26 -37.66
N LEU A 82 -6.11 -11.90 -36.82
CA LEU A 82 -4.78 -11.48 -36.41
C LEU A 82 -3.79 -12.65 -36.55
N PRO A 83 -3.15 -12.81 -37.72
CA PRO A 83 -2.14 -13.86 -37.92
C PRO A 83 -1.03 -13.76 -36.88
N GLY A 84 -0.64 -14.90 -36.31
CA GLY A 84 0.38 -14.98 -35.26
C GLY A 84 -0.15 -14.85 -33.83
N SER A 85 -1.41 -14.48 -33.63
CA SER A 85 -2.04 -14.49 -32.30
C SER A 85 -2.17 -15.91 -31.76
N LYS A 86 -2.04 -16.08 -30.42
CA LYS A 86 -2.08 -17.40 -29.78
C LYS A 86 -3.47 -17.74 -29.23
N SER A 87 -3.98 -16.96 -28.31
CA SER A 87 -5.28 -17.24 -27.67
C SER A 87 -5.89 -15.97 -27.08
N ALA A 88 -7.22 -16.00 -26.95
CA ALA A 88 -7.97 -15.04 -26.14
C ALA A 88 -8.46 -15.73 -24.85
N GLY A 89 -8.66 -14.95 -23.80
CA GLY A 89 -9.20 -15.44 -22.54
C GLY A 89 -9.69 -14.30 -21.66
N ARG A 90 -10.58 -14.63 -20.76
CA ARG A 90 -11.28 -13.66 -19.91
C ARG A 90 -10.33 -12.75 -19.11
N VAL A 91 -9.27 -13.30 -18.54
CA VAL A 91 -8.29 -12.54 -17.74
C VAL A 91 -7.24 -11.90 -18.65
N GLN A 92 -6.60 -12.69 -19.51
CA GLN A 92 -5.49 -12.23 -20.35
C GLN A 92 -5.89 -11.14 -21.35
N SER A 93 -7.11 -11.21 -21.91
CA SER A 93 -7.56 -10.19 -22.86
C SER A 93 -7.89 -8.87 -22.17
N VAL A 94 -8.42 -8.90 -20.95
CA VAL A 94 -8.66 -7.70 -20.14
C VAL A 94 -7.34 -7.08 -19.71
N ALA A 95 -6.39 -7.89 -19.22
CA ALA A 95 -5.07 -7.40 -18.84
C ALA A 95 -4.35 -6.73 -20.02
N LEU A 96 -4.37 -7.38 -21.20
CA LEU A 96 -3.80 -6.82 -22.41
C LEU A 96 -4.48 -5.50 -22.80
N ARG A 97 -5.80 -5.42 -22.70
CA ARG A 97 -6.54 -4.19 -22.97
C ARG A 97 -6.10 -3.04 -22.06
N LEU A 98 -5.99 -3.27 -20.75
CA LEU A 98 -5.54 -2.26 -19.80
C LEU A 98 -4.12 -1.75 -20.14
N ILE A 99 -3.21 -2.68 -20.53
CA ILE A 99 -1.85 -2.33 -20.95
C ILE A 99 -1.88 -1.49 -22.23
N CYS A 100 -2.68 -1.89 -23.25
CA CYS A 100 -2.78 -1.13 -24.48
C CYS A 100 -3.42 0.25 -24.27
N GLU A 101 -4.44 0.36 -23.43
CA GLU A 101 -5.06 1.66 -23.08
C GLU A 101 -4.01 2.57 -22.41
N ARG A 102 -3.20 2.03 -21.48
CA ARG A 102 -2.12 2.78 -20.84
C ARG A 102 -1.02 3.19 -21.83
N GLU A 103 -0.60 2.33 -22.75
CA GLU A 103 0.38 2.70 -23.79
C GLU A 103 -0.20 3.78 -24.72
N ALA A 104 -1.48 3.69 -25.09
CA ALA A 104 -2.12 4.76 -25.89
C ALA A 104 -2.16 6.10 -25.14
N GLU A 105 -2.42 6.10 -23.82
CA GLU A 105 -2.31 7.30 -22.99
C GLU A 105 -0.89 7.87 -22.99
N ILE A 106 0.13 7.01 -22.90
CA ILE A 106 1.53 7.41 -22.93
C ILE A 106 1.93 7.97 -24.30
N GLU A 107 1.52 7.32 -25.39
CA GLU A 107 1.80 7.76 -26.77
C GLU A 107 1.10 9.08 -27.12
N ALA A 108 -0.14 9.29 -26.62
CA ALA A 108 -0.89 10.52 -26.84
C ALA A 108 -0.44 11.68 -25.95
N PHE A 109 0.38 11.39 -24.93
CA PHE A 109 0.79 12.40 -23.96
C PHE A 109 1.68 13.46 -24.61
N GLN A 110 1.34 14.72 -24.34
CA GLN A 110 2.15 15.87 -24.75
C GLN A 110 2.82 16.48 -23.51
N SER A 111 4.12 16.45 -23.48
CA SER A 111 4.90 17.05 -22.41
C SER A 111 4.74 18.58 -22.42
N GLN A 112 4.46 19.15 -21.27
CA GLN A 112 4.34 20.60 -21.05
C GLN A 112 5.48 21.06 -20.16
N GLU A 113 6.16 22.14 -20.59
CA GLU A 113 7.14 22.83 -19.79
C GLU A 113 6.47 23.63 -18.69
N TYR A 114 7.04 23.56 -17.49
CA TYR A 114 6.67 24.44 -16.39
C TYR A 114 7.89 24.72 -15.49
N TRP A 115 7.79 25.79 -14.72
CA TRP A 115 8.88 26.23 -13.85
C TRP A 115 8.40 26.32 -12.41
N SER A 116 9.26 25.90 -11.47
CA SER A 116 9.13 26.18 -10.05
C SER A 116 10.21 27.17 -9.62
N ILE A 117 9.90 27.99 -8.62
CA ILE A 117 10.84 28.98 -8.13
C ILE A 117 10.99 28.78 -6.63
N GLU A 118 12.20 28.52 -6.22
CA GLU A 118 12.57 28.35 -4.82
C GLU A 118 13.54 29.47 -4.38
N ALA A 119 13.30 29.98 -3.18
CA ALA A 119 14.16 30.97 -2.57
C ALA A 119 14.84 30.38 -1.33
N ALA A 120 16.14 30.51 -1.25
CA ALA A 120 16.90 30.26 -0.02
C ALA A 120 16.86 31.53 0.82
N LEU A 121 16.26 31.44 2.01
CA LEU A 121 16.01 32.55 2.91
C LEU A 121 16.77 32.36 4.23
N GLY A 122 17.22 33.46 4.82
CA GLY A 122 17.91 33.47 6.09
C GLY A 122 17.24 34.35 7.13
N LEU A 123 17.25 33.88 8.37
CA LEU A 123 16.85 34.65 9.55
C LEU A 123 18.05 35.43 10.10
N ALA A 124 17.79 36.50 10.83
CA ALA A 124 18.82 37.26 11.57
C ALA A 124 19.61 36.38 12.56
N SER A 125 19.05 35.26 12.98
CA SER A 125 19.71 34.26 13.83
C SER A 125 20.74 33.40 13.09
N GLY A 126 20.88 33.53 11.75
CA GLY A 126 21.81 32.77 10.92
C GLY A 126 21.27 31.44 10.39
N ASN A 127 20.05 31.08 10.74
CA ASN A 127 19.42 29.85 10.23
C ASN A 127 18.85 30.08 8.84
N ASN A 128 19.12 29.14 7.93
CA ASN A 128 18.65 29.19 6.55
C ASN A 128 17.58 28.11 6.30
N PHE A 129 16.65 28.39 5.38
CA PHE A 129 15.62 27.46 4.93
C PHE A 129 15.18 27.81 3.50
N THR A 130 14.45 26.91 2.85
CA THR A 130 13.92 27.14 1.50
C THR A 130 12.42 27.40 1.54
N ALA A 131 11.94 28.26 0.63
CA ALA A 131 10.53 28.54 0.44
C ALA A 131 10.22 28.60 -1.05
N ARG A 132 9.05 28.06 -1.44
CA ARG A 132 8.59 27.99 -2.82
C ARG A 132 7.58 29.11 -3.12
N LEU A 133 7.68 29.72 -4.31
CA LEU A 133 6.74 30.72 -4.76
C LEU A 133 5.34 30.11 -4.94
N THR A 134 4.32 30.77 -4.37
CA THR A 134 2.91 30.36 -4.44
C THR A 134 1.99 31.44 -5.01
N HIS A 135 2.34 32.73 -4.88
CA HIS A 135 1.58 33.82 -5.47
C HIS A 135 2.53 34.85 -6.09
N LEU A 136 2.11 35.39 -7.24
CA LEU A 136 2.80 36.47 -7.95
C LEU A 136 1.76 37.50 -8.36
N ASP A 137 2.05 38.80 -8.12
CA ASP A 137 1.17 39.93 -8.40
C ASP A 137 -0.24 39.71 -7.76
N GLY A 138 -0.28 39.15 -6.53
CA GLY A 138 -1.53 38.88 -5.79
C GLY A 138 -2.31 37.67 -6.30
N THR A 139 -1.87 37.01 -7.38
CA THR A 139 -2.53 35.85 -7.97
C THR A 139 -1.87 34.53 -7.50
N LYS A 140 -2.69 33.56 -7.06
CA LYS A 140 -2.21 32.24 -6.71
C LYS A 140 -1.74 31.51 -7.97
N LEU A 141 -0.54 30.95 -7.90
CA LEU A 141 0.05 30.17 -8.98
C LEU A 141 -0.31 28.69 -8.83
N GLY A 142 -0.81 28.11 -9.90
CA GLY A 142 -0.88 26.65 -10.08
C GLY A 142 0.45 26.10 -10.61
N LYS A 143 0.56 24.79 -10.64
CA LYS A 143 1.79 24.09 -11.05
C LYS A 143 2.27 24.47 -12.45
N LEU A 144 1.34 24.69 -13.38
CA LEU A 144 1.61 24.93 -14.80
C LEU A 144 1.46 26.40 -15.24
N ASP A 145 1.43 27.34 -14.31
CA ASP A 145 1.17 28.75 -14.67
C ASP A 145 2.42 29.49 -15.15
N ILE A 146 3.60 29.04 -14.71
CA ILE A 146 4.88 29.55 -15.22
C ILE A 146 5.38 28.60 -16.30
N THR A 147 5.20 28.97 -17.56
CA THR A 147 5.43 28.09 -18.72
C THR A 147 6.65 28.46 -19.55
N SER A 148 7.41 29.47 -19.13
CA SER A 148 8.58 29.92 -19.86
C SER A 148 9.66 30.51 -18.96
N GLU A 149 10.90 30.44 -19.41
CA GLU A 149 12.07 31.06 -18.75
C GLU A 149 11.88 32.57 -18.52
N ALA A 150 11.23 33.27 -19.46
CA ALA A 150 10.97 34.70 -19.31
C ALA A 150 10.04 35.01 -18.13
N GLN A 151 8.99 34.19 -17.93
CA GLN A 151 8.10 34.32 -16.77
C GLN A 151 8.81 33.95 -15.48
N ALA A 152 9.62 32.91 -15.49
CA ALA A 152 10.43 32.49 -14.35
C ALA A 152 11.42 33.59 -13.96
N SER A 153 12.13 34.19 -14.92
CA SER A 153 13.07 35.30 -14.68
C SER A 153 12.38 36.54 -14.12
N LYS A 154 11.17 36.86 -14.58
CA LYS A 154 10.35 37.96 -14.03
C LYS A 154 10.05 37.68 -12.55
N ALA A 155 9.64 36.46 -12.21
CA ALA A 155 9.34 36.08 -10.84
C ALA A 155 10.60 36.10 -9.94
N VAL A 156 11.74 35.62 -10.43
CA VAL A 156 13.05 35.73 -9.75
C VAL A 156 13.39 37.18 -9.44
N THR A 157 13.22 38.08 -10.42
CA THR A 157 13.49 39.51 -10.23
C THR A 157 12.56 40.13 -9.19
N ALA A 158 11.26 39.78 -9.21
CA ALA A 158 10.29 40.25 -8.24
C ALA A 158 10.62 39.81 -6.82
N ILE A 159 10.98 38.52 -6.62
CA ILE A 159 11.37 37.99 -5.31
C ILE A 159 12.66 38.65 -4.81
N SER A 160 13.66 38.82 -5.69
CA SER A 160 14.95 39.39 -5.33
C SER A 160 14.87 40.88 -4.93
N ALA A 161 13.90 41.60 -5.48
CA ALA A 161 13.64 43.00 -5.16
C ALA A 161 12.76 43.18 -3.92
N ALA A 162 12.03 42.16 -3.52
CA ALA A 162 11.06 42.21 -2.44
C ALA A 162 11.75 42.20 -1.05
N LYS A 163 11.20 43.00 -0.12
CA LYS A 163 11.57 42.91 1.29
C LYS A 163 10.66 41.88 1.95
N LEU A 164 11.20 40.67 2.06
CA LEU A 164 10.44 39.53 2.54
C LEU A 164 10.36 39.48 4.07
N GLY A 165 9.19 39.16 4.58
CA GLY A 165 8.95 38.93 6.00
C GLY A 165 7.90 37.82 6.20
N VAL A 166 7.89 37.28 7.41
CA VAL A 166 6.93 36.22 7.80
C VAL A 166 5.55 36.85 7.97
N GLN A 167 4.62 36.49 7.10
CA GLN A 167 3.23 36.99 7.10
C GLN A 167 2.33 36.16 8.02
N SER A 168 2.43 34.84 7.92
CA SER A 168 1.64 33.91 8.75
C SER A 168 2.41 32.66 9.05
N ILE A 169 2.11 32.08 10.20
CA ILE A 169 2.59 30.74 10.62
C ILE A 169 1.38 29.96 11.05
N GLU A 170 1.16 28.80 10.42
CA GLU A 170 0.08 27.90 10.75
C GLU A 170 0.65 26.53 11.08
N THR A 171 0.42 26.05 12.31
CA THR A 171 0.79 24.71 12.73
C THR A 171 -0.46 23.88 12.97
N LYS A 172 -0.53 22.74 12.31
CA LYS A 172 -1.62 21.79 12.45
C LYS A 172 -1.10 20.45 12.94
N ARG A 173 -1.76 19.89 13.94
CA ARG A 173 -1.54 18.49 14.33
C ARG A 173 -2.24 17.57 13.35
N VAL A 174 -1.47 16.76 12.64
CA VAL A 174 -1.95 15.76 11.70
C VAL A 174 -1.73 14.36 12.28
N ARG A 175 -2.74 13.52 12.20
CA ARG A 175 -2.65 12.11 12.58
C ARG A 175 -2.54 11.25 11.34
N ARG A 176 -1.51 10.41 11.29
CA ARG A 176 -1.38 9.33 10.30
C ARG A 176 -1.86 8.03 10.92
N ASN A 177 -2.84 7.40 10.30
CA ASN A 177 -3.38 6.13 10.77
C ASN A 177 -2.66 4.96 10.10
N PRO A 178 -2.48 3.83 10.80
CA PRO A 178 -1.95 2.63 10.20
C PRO A 178 -2.96 2.05 9.19
N GLN A 179 -2.42 1.43 8.18
CA GLN A 179 -3.20 0.69 7.18
C GLN A 179 -3.68 -0.65 7.72
N PRO A 180 -4.71 -1.27 7.12
CA PRO A 180 -5.19 -2.59 7.52
C PRO A 180 -4.11 -3.67 7.36
N PRO A 181 -4.27 -4.83 8.00
CA PRO A 181 -3.45 -6.00 7.70
C PRO A 181 -3.51 -6.36 6.22
N PHE A 182 -2.58 -7.17 5.75
CA PHE A 182 -2.48 -7.50 4.35
C PHE A 182 -3.65 -8.33 3.81
N THR A 183 -4.09 -7.98 2.61
CA THR A 183 -4.79 -8.85 1.67
C THR A 183 -3.77 -9.43 0.68
N THR A 184 -4.17 -10.37 -0.18
CA THR A 184 -3.31 -10.90 -1.25
C THR A 184 -2.70 -9.78 -2.10
N SER A 185 -3.52 -8.85 -2.59
CA SER A 185 -3.07 -7.78 -3.47
C SER A 185 -2.12 -6.81 -2.77
N THR A 186 -2.44 -6.38 -1.54
CA THR A 186 -1.58 -5.44 -0.80
C THR A 186 -0.27 -6.09 -0.34
N LEU A 187 -0.26 -7.41 -0.05
CA LEU A 187 0.98 -8.13 0.23
C LEU A 187 1.88 -8.19 -1.00
N GLN A 188 1.33 -8.50 -2.18
CA GLN A 188 2.09 -8.53 -3.42
C GLN A 188 2.69 -7.16 -3.76
N GLN A 189 1.92 -6.08 -3.60
CA GLN A 189 2.37 -4.71 -3.83
C GLN A 189 3.54 -4.32 -2.92
N GLU A 190 3.38 -4.53 -1.61
CA GLU A 190 4.43 -4.17 -0.66
C GLU A 190 5.66 -5.09 -0.75
N ALA A 191 5.47 -6.38 -1.05
CA ALA A 191 6.59 -7.27 -1.31
C ALA A 191 7.36 -6.88 -2.58
N SER A 192 6.67 -6.42 -3.62
CA SER A 192 7.32 -5.87 -4.81
C SER A 192 8.12 -4.61 -4.49
N ARG A 193 7.52 -3.65 -3.78
CA ARG A 193 8.16 -2.37 -3.43
C ARG A 193 9.34 -2.52 -2.48
N LYS A 194 9.18 -3.31 -1.42
CA LYS A 194 10.18 -3.42 -0.33
C LYS A 194 11.19 -4.53 -0.51
N LEU A 195 10.76 -5.64 -1.12
CA LEU A 195 11.58 -6.84 -1.20
C LEU A 195 12.06 -7.12 -2.62
N GLY A 196 11.45 -6.46 -3.64
CA GLY A 196 11.73 -6.71 -5.05
C GLY A 196 11.18 -8.06 -5.54
N PHE A 197 10.16 -8.61 -4.86
CA PHE A 197 9.57 -9.90 -5.24
C PHE A 197 8.48 -9.68 -6.29
N SER A 198 8.45 -10.51 -7.32
CA SER A 198 7.28 -10.59 -8.21
C SER A 198 6.07 -11.14 -7.48
N ALA A 199 4.87 -10.87 -7.98
CA ALA A 199 3.62 -11.40 -7.43
C ALA A 199 3.66 -12.94 -7.31
N SER A 200 4.18 -13.63 -8.33
CA SER A 200 4.33 -15.09 -8.32
C SER A 200 5.30 -15.57 -7.23
N ARG A 201 6.46 -14.91 -7.07
CA ARG A 201 7.45 -15.25 -6.03
C ARG A 201 6.87 -15.05 -4.64
N THR A 202 6.18 -13.92 -4.42
CA THR A 202 5.50 -13.61 -3.15
C THR A 202 4.53 -14.73 -2.77
N MET A 203 3.67 -15.16 -3.70
CA MET A 203 2.68 -16.21 -3.43
C MET A 203 3.32 -17.58 -3.19
N GLN A 204 4.40 -17.93 -3.89
CA GLN A 204 5.12 -19.18 -3.62
C GLN A 204 5.73 -19.22 -2.22
N ILE A 205 6.30 -18.11 -1.75
CA ILE A 205 6.87 -18.02 -0.41
C ILE A 205 5.76 -18.04 0.63
N ALA A 206 4.68 -17.25 0.42
CA ALA A 206 3.54 -17.21 1.32
C ALA A 206 2.86 -18.59 1.46
N GLN A 207 2.76 -19.38 0.38
CA GLN A 207 2.25 -20.74 0.41
C GLN A 207 3.09 -21.64 1.34
N LYS A 208 4.42 -21.57 1.24
CA LYS A 208 5.32 -22.35 2.13
C LYS A 208 5.16 -21.94 3.60
N LEU A 209 5.04 -20.63 3.87
CA LEU A 209 4.82 -20.12 5.23
C LEU A 209 3.47 -20.58 5.80
N TYR A 210 2.45 -20.73 4.97
CA TYR A 210 1.13 -21.21 5.35
C TYR A 210 1.11 -22.73 5.59
N GLU A 211 1.64 -23.54 4.65
CA GLU A 211 1.58 -25.01 4.68
C GLU A 211 2.32 -25.62 5.87
N GLY A 212 3.38 -24.98 6.31
CA GLY A 212 4.11 -25.36 7.51
C GLY A 212 5.62 -25.32 7.36
N ILE A 213 6.24 -24.80 8.39
CA ILE A 213 7.68 -24.72 8.57
C ILE A 213 8.06 -25.54 9.79
N ASN A 214 9.13 -26.32 9.68
CA ASN A 214 9.71 -27.00 10.83
C ASN A 214 10.49 -26.00 11.69
N ILE A 215 9.99 -25.72 12.87
CA ILE A 215 10.60 -24.79 13.84
C ILE A 215 11.36 -25.52 14.97
N GLY A 216 11.75 -26.76 14.71
CA GLY A 216 12.52 -27.60 15.64
C GLY A 216 11.66 -28.40 16.60
N SER A 217 10.67 -27.78 17.25
CA SER A 217 9.74 -28.47 18.17
C SER A 217 8.53 -29.08 17.45
N GLU A 218 8.12 -28.46 16.35
CA GLU A 218 6.93 -28.84 15.58
C GLU A 218 7.04 -28.33 14.13
N THR A 219 6.16 -28.86 13.26
CA THR A 219 5.92 -28.30 11.94
C THR A 219 4.57 -27.56 11.98
N THR A 220 4.57 -26.27 11.71
CA THR A 220 3.38 -25.43 11.84
C THR A 220 3.36 -24.31 10.79
N GLY A 221 2.17 -23.91 10.36
CA GLY A 221 2.00 -22.74 9.53
C GLY A 221 2.32 -21.46 10.30
N LEU A 222 3.09 -20.58 9.68
CA LEU A 222 3.51 -19.33 10.32
C LEU A 222 2.61 -18.15 9.99
N ILE A 223 1.78 -18.26 8.93
CA ILE A 223 0.82 -17.23 8.54
C ILE A 223 -0.54 -17.85 8.29
N THR A 224 -1.59 -17.02 8.34
CA THR A 224 -2.95 -17.37 7.91
C THR A 224 -3.01 -17.53 6.39
N TYR A 225 -4.12 -18.08 5.89
CA TYR A 225 -4.33 -18.30 4.46
C TYR A 225 -4.11 -17.02 3.64
N MET A 226 -3.23 -17.10 2.65
CA MET A 226 -2.72 -15.93 1.95
C MET A 226 -3.54 -15.50 0.73
N ARG A 227 -4.55 -16.27 0.31
CA ARG A 227 -5.48 -15.88 -0.76
C ARG A 227 -6.75 -15.31 -0.13
N THR A 228 -6.73 -14.03 0.20
CA THR A 228 -7.82 -13.34 0.87
C THR A 228 -7.92 -11.89 0.46
N ASP A 229 -9.14 -11.40 0.34
CA ASP A 229 -9.46 -9.97 0.19
C ASP A 229 -9.94 -9.36 1.53
N GLY A 230 -9.98 -10.19 2.59
CA GLY A 230 -10.34 -9.78 3.93
C GLY A 230 -9.26 -8.92 4.60
N VAL A 231 -9.70 -7.92 5.35
CA VAL A 231 -8.85 -7.04 6.17
C VAL A 231 -9.14 -7.18 7.67
N GLN A 232 -10.03 -8.09 8.03
CA GLN A 232 -10.42 -8.31 9.41
C GLN A 232 -9.46 -9.28 10.09
N LEU A 233 -9.29 -9.11 11.39
CA LEU A 233 -8.55 -10.01 12.27
C LEU A 233 -9.53 -10.72 13.20
N GLY A 234 -9.26 -11.99 13.49
CA GLY A 234 -10.00 -12.74 14.51
C GLY A 234 -9.84 -12.13 15.89
N GLY A 235 -10.84 -12.32 16.74
CA GLY A 235 -10.85 -11.73 18.08
C GLY A 235 -9.63 -12.11 18.93
N GLU A 236 -9.24 -13.37 18.89
CA GLU A 236 -8.06 -13.88 19.63
C GLU A 236 -6.75 -13.27 19.09
N ALA A 237 -6.65 -13.13 17.78
CA ALA A 237 -5.49 -12.49 17.15
C ALA A 237 -5.38 -11.02 17.58
N ILE A 238 -6.49 -10.28 17.63
CA ILE A 238 -6.49 -8.89 18.09
C ILE A 238 -6.01 -8.81 19.54
N VAL A 239 -6.48 -9.69 20.40
CA VAL A 239 -6.07 -9.73 21.82
C VAL A 239 -4.56 -10.00 21.92
N SER A 240 -4.06 -11.01 21.22
CA SER A 240 -2.63 -11.37 21.23
C SER A 240 -1.75 -10.25 20.66
N ILE A 241 -2.16 -9.61 19.55
CA ILE A 241 -1.43 -8.48 18.97
C ILE A 241 -1.39 -7.31 19.96
N ARG A 242 -2.51 -6.97 20.59
CA ARG A 242 -2.60 -5.87 21.54
C ARG A 242 -1.76 -6.13 22.80
N GLN A 243 -1.74 -7.37 23.30
CA GLN A 243 -0.84 -7.76 24.39
C GLN A 243 0.62 -7.63 24.00
N ASN A 244 1.00 -8.06 22.81
CA ASN A 244 2.36 -7.90 22.29
C ASN A 244 2.76 -6.42 22.19
N ILE A 245 1.86 -5.54 21.74
CA ILE A 245 2.11 -4.10 21.67
C ILE A 245 2.34 -3.53 23.07
N ASP A 246 1.49 -3.88 24.05
CA ASP A 246 1.63 -3.37 25.43
C ASP A 246 2.97 -3.81 26.05
N GLN A 247 3.36 -5.06 25.86
CA GLN A 247 4.59 -5.65 26.41
C GLN A 247 5.87 -5.09 25.76
N ASN A 248 5.91 -4.98 24.44
CA ASN A 248 7.14 -4.69 23.70
C ASN A 248 7.30 -3.20 23.36
N PHE A 249 6.21 -2.43 23.27
CA PHE A 249 6.23 -1.02 22.91
C PHE A 249 5.65 -0.12 24.03
N GLY A 250 4.85 -0.69 24.93
CA GLY A 250 4.23 0.01 26.06
C GLY A 250 2.88 0.63 25.73
N LYS A 251 2.17 1.00 26.80
CA LYS A 251 0.75 1.47 26.75
C LYS A 251 0.52 2.68 25.84
N ARG A 252 1.52 3.55 25.67
CA ARG A 252 1.41 4.73 24.79
C ARG A 252 1.17 4.35 23.32
N TYR A 253 1.66 3.18 22.89
CA TYR A 253 1.50 2.68 21.53
C TYR A 253 0.22 1.89 21.32
N LEU A 254 -0.52 1.62 22.40
CA LEU A 254 -1.77 0.87 22.38
C LEU A 254 -2.97 1.82 22.38
N PRO A 255 -3.80 1.89 21.31
CA PRO A 255 -5.02 2.69 21.33
C PRO A 255 -6.04 2.11 22.32
N GLU A 256 -6.90 2.97 22.91
CA GLU A 256 -7.93 2.55 23.87
C GLU A 256 -8.85 1.47 23.28
N ALA A 257 -9.36 1.71 22.07
CA ALA A 257 -10.20 0.75 21.36
C ALA A 257 -9.39 -0.02 20.33
N GLN A 258 -9.78 -1.28 20.08
CA GLN A 258 -9.25 -2.05 18.95
C GLN A 258 -9.57 -1.35 17.63
N ARG A 259 -8.64 -1.44 16.67
CA ARG A 259 -8.88 -0.94 15.33
C ARG A 259 -9.67 -1.95 14.52
N VAL A 260 -10.74 -1.49 13.90
CA VAL A 260 -11.58 -2.29 13.03
C VAL A 260 -11.49 -1.73 11.62
N TYR A 261 -11.19 -2.60 10.68
CA TYR A 261 -11.11 -2.27 9.26
C TYR A 261 -12.30 -2.87 8.51
N LYS A 262 -12.83 -2.14 7.54
CA LYS A 262 -13.93 -2.63 6.69
C LYS A 262 -13.40 -2.97 5.31
N THR A 263 -13.75 -4.15 4.81
CA THR A 263 -13.47 -4.56 3.44
C THR A 263 -14.27 -3.68 2.48
N LYS A 264 -13.59 -3.11 1.48
CA LYS A 264 -14.23 -2.26 0.44
C LYS A 264 -14.82 -3.08 -0.71
N ALA A 265 -14.49 -4.36 -0.83
CA ALA A 265 -14.94 -5.21 -1.92
C ALA A 265 -16.44 -5.52 -1.75
N ALA A 266 -17.25 -5.10 -2.73
CA ALA A 266 -18.70 -5.32 -2.75
C ALA A 266 -19.08 -6.80 -2.86
N ASN A 267 -18.16 -7.68 -3.26
CA ASN A 267 -18.35 -9.11 -3.49
C ASN A 267 -17.41 -9.97 -2.63
N ALA A 268 -17.10 -9.54 -1.41
CA ALA A 268 -16.34 -10.36 -0.48
C ALA A 268 -17.19 -11.53 0.02
N GLN A 269 -17.52 -12.46 -0.88
CA GLN A 269 -18.25 -13.70 -0.59
C GLN A 269 -17.42 -14.67 0.25
N GLU A 270 -16.09 -14.50 0.25
CA GLU A 270 -15.15 -15.27 1.04
C GLU A 270 -14.48 -14.31 2.02
N ALA A 271 -15.17 -13.98 3.11
CA ALA A 271 -14.64 -13.16 4.19
C ALA A 271 -13.62 -13.97 5.01
N HIS A 272 -12.51 -14.35 4.37
CA HIS A 272 -11.38 -14.90 5.08
C HIS A 272 -10.74 -13.82 5.94
N GLU A 273 -10.09 -14.24 7.01
CA GLU A 273 -9.25 -13.38 7.83
C GLU A 273 -8.11 -12.77 6.97
N ALA A 274 -7.63 -11.60 7.36
CA ALA A 274 -6.46 -10.98 6.75
C ALA A 274 -5.20 -11.85 6.93
N ILE A 275 -4.18 -11.60 6.11
CA ILE A 275 -2.89 -12.27 6.23
C ILE A 275 -2.16 -11.73 7.45
N ARG A 276 -1.88 -12.61 8.41
CA ARG A 276 -1.19 -12.33 9.67
C ARG A 276 -0.34 -13.50 10.12
N PRO A 277 0.60 -13.33 11.06
CA PRO A 277 1.21 -14.44 11.76
C PRO A 277 0.16 -15.26 12.51
N THR A 278 0.30 -16.58 12.49
CA THR A 278 -0.56 -17.50 13.28
C THR A 278 -0.35 -17.27 14.77
N GLU A 279 0.89 -17.00 15.16
CA GLU A 279 1.27 -16.67 16.53
C GLU A 279 2.16 -15.43 16.54
N ILE A 280 1.63 -14.34 17.09
CA ILE A 280 2.31 -13.04 17.07
C ILE A 280 3.56 -12.99 17.96
N ALA A 281 3.63 -13.88 18.97
CA ALA A 281 4.78 -14.01 19.86
C ALA A 281 6.04 -14.54 19.13
N ARG A 282 5.87 -15.23 18.00
CA ARG A 282 7.00 -15.68 17.17
C ARG A 282 7.63 -14.50 16.45
N HIS A 283 8.52 -13.82 17.17
CA HIS A 283 9.18 -12.62 16.64
C HIS A 283 10.05 -12.96 15.42
N PRO A 284 10.09 -12.14 14.37
CA PRO A 284 10.88 -12.41 13.15
C PRO A 284 12.35 -12.74 13.42
N ASN A 285 12.99 -12.07 14.39
CA ASN A 285 14.39 -12.35 14.73
C ASN A 285 14.62 -13.79 15.23
N GLU A 286 13.65 -14.37 15.92
CA GLU A 286 13.73 -15.77 16.40
C GLU A 286 13.47 -16.76 15.27
N MET A 287 12.60 -16.38 14.34
CA MET A 287 12.25 -17.22 13.19
C MET A 287 13.36 -17.30 12.14
N HIS A 288 14.31 -16.37 12.11
CA HIS A 288 15.44 -16.39 11.17
C HIS A 288 16.23 -17.71 11.19
N ALA A 289 16.27 -18.39 12.32
CA ALA A 289 16.99 -19.68 12.43
C ALA A 289 16.31 -20.83 11.65
N PHE A 290 15.02 -20.69 11.32
CA PHE A 290 14.20 -21.75 10.71
C PHE A 290 13.76 -21.41 9.29
N LEU A 291 13.95 -20.18 8.85
CA LEU A 291 13.48 -19.64 7.57
C LEU A 291 14.65 -19.39 6.62
N ASP A 292 14.43 -19.63 5.33
CA ASP A 292 15.35 -19.12 4.33
C ASP A 292 15.28 -17.59 4.25
N HIS A 293 16.21 -16.98 3.53
CA HIS A 293 16.34 -15.53 3.42
C HIS A 293 15.04 -14.84 2.94
N ASP A 294 14.41 -15.39 1.91
CA ASP A 294 13.21 -14.80 1.33
C ASP A 294 11.97 -15.02 2.22
N GLN A 295 11.85 -16.20 2.81
CA GLN A 295 10.80 -16.51 3.79
C GLN A 295 10.89 -15.58 4.99
N SER A 296 12.09 -15.36 5.51
CA SER A 296 12.32 -14.48 6.65
C SER A 296 11.91 -13.03 6.37
N ARG A 297 12.29 -12.49 5.21
CA ARG A 297 11.91 -11.14 4.80
C ARG A 297 10.40 -10.98 4.60
N LEU A 298 9.74 -11.97 4.00
CA LEU A 298 8.29 -11.91 3.79
C LEU A 298 7.53 -12.07 5.12
N TYR A 299 7.97 -12.97 5.99
CA TYR A 299 7.40 -13.15 7.32
C TYR A 299 7.51 -11.87 8.17
N GLU A 300 8.69 -11.25 8.17
CA GLU A 300 8.93 -9.98 8.86
C GLU A 300 7.99 -8.87 8.34
N LEU A 301 7.81 -8.77 7.04
CA LEU A 301 6.90 -7.80 6.41
C LEU A 301 5.45 -8.00 6.89
N ILE A 302 4.98 -9.26 6.92
CA ILE A 302 3.63 -9.62 7.37
C ILE A 302 3.47 -9.32 8.87
N TRP A 303 4.46 -9.72 9.69
CA TRP A 303 4.44 -9.51 11.13
C TRP A 303 4.38 -8.02 11.48
N LYS A 304 5.25 -7.22 10.89
CA LYS A 304 5.29 -5.76 11.10
C LYS A 304 3.97 -5.10 10.72
N ARG A 305 3.38 -5.49 9.62
CA ARG A 305 2.08 -4.94 9.18
C ARG A 305 0.95 -5.31 10.12
N ALA A 306 0.90 -6.55 10.59
CA ALA A 306 -0.11 -7.02 11.54
C ALA A 306 -0.04 -6.25 12.86
N ILE A 307 1.15 -6.10 13.45
CA ILE A 307 1.38 -5.30 14.66
C ILE A 307 0.97 -3.83 14.42
N ALA A 308 1.52 -3.20 13.38
CA ALA A 308 1.27 -1.80 13.06
C ALA A 308 -0.22 -1.50 12.91
N SER A 309 -0.99 -2.44 12.35
CA SER A 309 -2.43 -2.29 12.15
C SER A 309 -3.21 -2.06 13.45
N GLN A 310 -2.73 -2.52 14.59
CA GLN A 310 -3.37 -2.36 15.90
C GLN A 310 -2.68 -1.32 16.79
N MET A 311 -1.63 -0.65 16.29
CA MET A 311 -0.92 0.39 17.04
C MET A 311 -1.61 1.76 16.98
N GLN A 312 -1.19 2.64 17.88
CA GLN A 312 -1.62 4.04 17.91
C GLN A 312 -1.15 4.80 16.66
N SER A 313 -1.95 5.77 16.24
CA SER A 313 -1.63 6.66 15.12
C SER A 313 -0.36 7.46 15.41
N ALA A 314 0.41 7.73 14.37
CA ALA A 314 1.49 8.69 14.45
C ALA A 314 0.92 10.12 14.48
N GLU A 315 1.54 11.00 15.24
CA GLU A 315 1.18 12.42 15.36
C GLU A 315 2.33 13.29 14.88
N LEU A 316 2.02 14.19 13.97
CA LEU A 316 2.98 15.09 13.35
C LEU A 316 2.46 16.53 13.46
N ASP A 317 3.33 17.47 13.80
CA ASP A 317 3.03 18.89 13.67
C ASP A 317 3.51 19.34 12.31
N GLN A 318 2.57 19.69 11.45
CA GLN A 318 2.81 20.23 10.13
C GLN A 318 2.73 21.75 10.21
N THR A 319 3.86 22.42 9.95
CA THR A 319 3.95 23.88 9.98
C THR A 319 4.07 24.41 8.56
N GLY A 320 3.17 25.31 8.19
CA GLY A 320 3.23 26.10 6.97
C GLY A 320 3.50 27.56 7.32
N ILE A 321 4.43 28.18 6.61
CA ILE A 321 4.82 29.57 6.81
C ILE A 321 4.65 30.31 5.50
N ASP A 322 3.79 31.33 5.50
CA ASP A 322 3.64 32.22 4.37
C ASP A 322 4.54 33.44 4.56
N ILE A 323 5.33 33.72 3.54
CA ILE A 323 6.38 34.71 3.50
C ILE A 323 6.08 35.63 2.33
N GLY A 324 6.09 36.92 2.55
CA GLY A 324 5.78 37.85 1.48
C GLY A 324 6.25 39.26 1.80
N ASP A 325 6.03 40.15 0.85
CA ASP A 325 6.26 41.59 0.98
C ASP A 325 5.00 42.32 1.45
N ALA A 326 5.16 43.57 1.90
CA ALA A 326 4.06 44.38 2.37
C ALA A 326 3.02 44.73 1.28
N ALA A 327 3.41 44.69 -0.01
CA ALA A 327 2.56 44.94 -1.14
C ALA A 327 1.81 43.72 -1.64
N ASN A 328 2.07 42.53 -1.08
CA ASN A 328 1.59 41.24 -1.57
C ASN A 328 1.92 40.96 -3.06
N SER A 329 3.02 41.53 -3.55
CA SER A 329 3.48 41.30 -4.91
C SER A 329 4.02 39.87 -5.09
N VAL A 330 4.63 39.31 -4.04
CA VAL A 330 5.11 37.93 -4.01
C VAL A 330 4.72 37.27 -2.70
N THR A 331 4.33 36.00 -2.77
CA THR A 331 4.17 35.14 -1.60
C THR A 331 4.88 33.81 -1.83
N LEU A 332 5.75 33.46 -0.90
CA LEU A 332 6.42 32.18 -0.84
C LEU A 332 5.87 31.36 0.32
N ARG A 333 5.93 30.05 0.21
CA ARG A 333 5.54 29.15 1.28
C ARG A 333 6.68 28.20 1.64
N ALA A 334 7.02 28.17 2.91
CA ALA A 334 7.85 27.12 3.49
C ALA A 334 6.96 26.13 4.24
N SER A 335 7.26 24.85 4.11
CA SER A 335 6.55 23.79 4.81
C SER A 335 7.55 22.90 5.54
N GLY A 336 7.25 22.56 6.78
CA GLY A 336 8.05 21.65 7.59
C GLY A 336 7.17 20.73 8.39
N GLN A 337 7.72 19.61 8.83
CA GLN A 337 7.00 18.63 9.59
C GLN A 337 7.87 18.09 10.73
N VAL A 338 7.32 18.07 11.92
CA VAL A 338 7.97 17.52 13.11
C VAL A 338 7.18 16.33 13.62
N MET A 339 7.85 15.20 13.80
CA MET A 339 7.23 14.03 14.41
C MET A 339 7.13 14.24 15.91
N VAL A 340 5.90 14.28 16.44
CA VAL A 340 5.60 14.43 17.86
C VAL A 340 5.49 13.08 18.54
N PHE A 341 4.88 12.13 17.82
CA PHE A 341 4.76 10.75 18.25
C PHE A 341 4.79 9.83 17.02
N ASP A 342 5.69 8.87 17.04
CA ASP A 342 5.92 7.98 15.91
C ASP A 342 4.83 6.90 15.76
N GLY A 343 4.18 6.49 16.86
CA GLY A 343 3.09 5.51 16.82
C GLY A 343 3.48 4.26 16.03
N PHE A 344 2.61 3.83 15.09
CA PHE A 344 2.86 2.66 14.24
C PHE A 344 4.08 2.80 13.32
N LEU A 345 4.54 4.03 13.02
CA LEU A 345 5.72 4.26 12.18
C LEU A 345 7.02 3.75 12.81
N SER A 346 7.03 3.51 14.12
CA SER A 346 8.14 2.87 14.82
C SER A 346 8.39 1.43 14.34
N VAL A 347 7.35 0.76 13.83
CA VAL A 347 7.40 -0.64 13.37
C VAL A 347 7.32 -0.73 11.85
N TYR A 348 6.43 0.07 11.24
CA TYR A 348 6.09 -0.08 9.84
C TYR A 348 5.90 1.26 9.13
N ARG A 349 6.61 1.42 8.02
CA ARG A 349 6.40 2.52 7.07
C ARG A 349 6.01 1.95 5.72
N GLU A 350 5.02 2.54 5.06
CA GLU A 350 4.64 2.15 3.71
C GLU A 350 5.67 2.61 2.69
N SER A 351 5.84 1.82 1.63
CA SER A 351 6.63 2.24 0.47
C SER A 351 5.72 2.93 -0.55
N LYS A 352 6.29 3.90 -1.26
CA LYS A 352 5.64 4.54 -2.41
C LYS A 352 6.26 4.01 -3.69
N ASP A 353 5.48 3.98 -4.77
CA ASP A 353 6.04 3.73 -6.10
C ASP A 353 6.89 4.91 -6.51
N ALA A 354 8.11 4.66 -6.94
CA ALA A 354 8.99 5.68 -7.50
C ALA A 354 8.36 6.41 -8.71
N ALA A 355 7.40 5.75 -9.37
CA ALA A 355 6.65 6.31 -10.50
C ALA A 355 5.53 7.28 -10.10
N GLN A 356 5.10 7.32 -8.83
CA GLN A 356 4.07 8.26 -8.35
C GLN A 356 4.64 9.62 -7.94
N ASP A 357 5.96 9.74 -7.89
CA ASP A 357 6.66 10.99 -7.52
C ASP A 357 6.79 11.96 -8.70
N ASN A 358 6.16 11.65 -9.85
CA ASN A 358 6.13 12.51 -11.03
C ASN A 358 5.32 13.80 -10.77
N GLY A 359 5.94 14.68 -9.99
CA GLY A 359 5.60 16.12 -10.02
C GLY A 359 4.27 16.53 -9.45
N ASN A 360 3.60 15.75 -8.60
CA ASN A 360 2.38 16.17 -7.93
C ASN A 360 2.70 16.85 -6.58
N ALA A 361 3.50 17.93 -6.64
CA ALA A 361 3.80 18.77 -5.48
C ALA A 361 2.57 19.56 -4.96
N ASP A 362 1.40 19.45 -5.63
CA ASP A 362 0.18 20.17 -5.24
C ASP A 362 -0.73 19.41 -4.25
N LYS A 363 -0.39 18.19 -3.85
CA LYS A 363 -1.04 17.59 -2.69
C LYS A 363 -0.32 17.99 -1.41
N ALA A 364 -0.39 19.27 -1.08
CA ALA A 364 -0.15 19.80 0.27
C ALA A 364 -1.25 19.35 1.27
N ASN A 365 -1.94 18.26 0.97
CA ASN A 365 -2.89 17.59 1.87
C ASN A 365 -2.53 16.11 1.93
N GLY A 366 -1.63 15.79 2.86
CA GLY A 366 -1.50 14.47 3.48
C GLY A 366 -1.07 13.36 2.53
N ASP A 367 0.09 12.86 2.72
CA ASP A 367 0.57 11.53 2.38
C ASP A 367 1.75 11.43 1.43
N GLY A 368 2.66 12.35 1.48
CA GLY A 368 3.84 12.11 0.67
C GLY A 368 4.89 13.19 0.71
N ASP A 369 5.57 13.32 1.77
CA ASP A 369 7.02 13.51 1.73
C ASP A 369 7.60 13.31 3.13
N ASP A 370 8.59 12.45 3.24
CA ASP A 370 9.47 12.36 4.41
C ASP A 370 10.45 13.56 4.44
N ASN A 371 10.04 14.67 3.83
CA ASN A 371 10.76 15.92 3.95
C ASN A 371 10.50 16.49 5.35
N THR A 372 11.17 15.88 6.33
CA THR A 372 11.34 16.40 7.70
C THR A 372 12.26 17.60 7.67
N ALA A 373 12.02 18.58 6.78
CA ALA A 373 12.68 19.86 6.85
C ALA A 373 12.26 20.50 8.17
N LEU A 374 13.20 20.51 9.10
CA LEU A 374 13.05 21.26 10.35
C LEU A 374 13.10 22.75 9.98
N LEU A 375 11.94 23.39 10.01
CA LEU A 375 11.91 24.83 9.89
C LEU A 375 12.49 25.46 11.17
N PRO A 376 13.34 26.50 11.05
CA PRO A 376 13.83 27.22 12.22
C PRO A 376 12.67 27.90 12.95
N SER A 377 12.83 28.13 14.25
CA SER A 377 11.87 28.90 15.03
C SER A 377 11.83 30.34 14.53
N MET A 378 10.64 30.80 14.18
CA MET A 378 10.39 32.17 13.72
C MET A 378 9.04 32.67 14.18
N THR A 379 8.84 33.99 14.11
CA THR A 379 7.62 34.65 14.51
C THR A 379 7.07 35.53 13.38
N LYS A 380 5.77 35.79 13.42
CA LYS A 380 5.15 36.70 12.47
C LYS A 380 5.81 38.08 12.57
N GLY A 381 6.22 38.61 11.42
CA GLY A 381 6.91 39.90 11.31
C GLY A 381 8.42 39.81 11.20
N ASP A 382 9.00 38.63 11.43
CA ASP A 382 10.45 38.44 11.24
C ASP A 382 10.85 38.80 9.82
N GLN A 383 11.88 39.64 9.69
CA GLN A 383 12.45 40.02 8.39
C GLN A 383 13.43 38.96 7.92
N LEU A 384 13.38 38.66 6.63
CA LEU A 384 14.17 37.60 6.02
C LEU A 384 15.14 38.17 4.99
N SER A 385 16.37 37.66 4.99
CA SER A 385 17.32 37.93 3.92
C SER A 385 17.20 36.89 2.81
N THR A 386 17.18 37.35 1.57
CA THR A 386 17.20 36.45 0.40
C THR A 386 18.64 36.16 0.02
N HIS A 387 19.04 34.89 0.10
CA HIS A 387 20.41 34.44 -0.27
C HIS A 387 20.51 34.10 -1.75
N SER A 388 19.53 33.35 -2.24
CA SER A 388 19.43 33.00 -3.67
C SER A 388 17.98 32.72 -4.04
N VAL A 389 17.68 32.94 -5.32
CA VAL A 389 16.39 32.56 -5.91
C VAL A 389 16.70 31.73 -7.14
N THR A 390 16.26 30.48 -7.12
CA THR A 390 16.57 29.48 -8.16
C THR A 390 15.31 29.13 -8.93
N PRO A 391 15.24 29.40 -10.24
CA PRO A 391 14.21 28.88 -11.09
C PRO A 391 14.62 27.46 -11.54
N GLU A 392 13.69 26.51 -11.46
CA GLU A 392 13.89 25.13 -11.91
C GLU A 392 12.93 24.81 -13.03
N GLN A 393 13.49 24.34 -14.16
CA GLN A 393 12.73 23.91 -15.31
C GLN A 393 12.28 22.46 -15.14
N HIS A 394 11.01 22.22 -15.40
CA HIS A 394 10.41 20.89 -15.33
C HIS A 394 9.59 20.62 -16.60
N PHE A 395 9.38 19.36 -16.86
CA PHE A 395 8.48 18.88 -17.90
C PHE A 395 7.51 17.88 -17.31
N THR A 396 6.23 17.99 -17.65
CA THR A 396 5.25 16.99 -17.25
C THR A 396 5.61 15.65 -17.88
N GLN A 397 5.39 14.57 -17.14
CA GLN A 397 5.69 13.20 -17.57
C GLN A 397 4.38 12.45 -17.88
N PRO A 398 4.41 11.49 -18.82
CA PRO A 398 3.25 10.65 -19.07
C PRO A 398 2.93 9.79 -17.83
N PRO A 399 1.70 9.23 -17.76
CA PRO A 399 1.41 8.27 -16.71
C PRO A 399 2.38 7.09 -16.76
N PRO A 400 2.83 6.57 -15.61
CA PRO A 400 3.77 5.45 -15.60
C PRO A 400 3.12 4.17 -16.11
N ARG A 401 3.93 3.27 -16.66
CA ARG A 401 3.52 1.91 -16.98
C ARG A 401 3.17 1.15 -15.72
N PHE A 402 2.27 0.18 -15.86
CA PHE A 402 1.93 -0.70 -14.76
C PHE A 402 3.14 -1.53 -14.31
N THR A 403 3.24 -1.74 -13.01
CA THR A 403 4.19 -2.63 -12.35
C THR A 403 3.44 -3.67 -11.53
N ASP A 404 4.14 -4.68 -11.00
CA ASP A 404 3.54 -5.66 -10.06
C ASP A 404 2.99 -4.98 -8.78
N ALA A 405 3.34 -3.73 -8.55
CA ALA A 405 2.92 -2.93 -7.38
C ALA A 405 1.81 -1.92 -7.67
N SER A 406 1.34 -1.81 -8.92
CA SER A 406 0.34 -0.80 -9.33
C SER A 406 -1.01 -1.41 -9.76
#